data_c9f51f2f5fc581913cf4a1782fcce3ff
#
_entry.id   c9f51f2f5fc581913cf4a1782fcce3ff
#
_cell.length_a   1.000
_cell.length_b   1.000
_cell.length_c   1.000
_cell.angle_alpha   90.00
_cell.angle_beta   90.00
_cell.angle_gamma   90.00
#
_symmetry.space_group_name_H-M   'P 1'
#
loop_
_entity.id
_entity.type
_entity.pdbx_description
1 polymer ?
#
loop_
_entity_poly.entity_id
_entity_poly.type
_entity_poly.pdbx_seq_one_letter_code
_entity_poly.pdbx_strand_id
1 'polypeptide(L)'
;MELFKSLIVILLSSVLVNNYVLARFLGICPFLGVSKKFDQATGMGISVTAVMLLATAVTWPIQHLLLDKVGLGYMQTIIFILVIAALVQMLELILKRFIPALHKSLGVYLPLITTNCAVLGVAINNITDGYGFLESMVSSLGCGLGFLLAMILFSGMRQRIDETNIPRHFRGLAVTLIAASFISLAFMGFAGIVDALFA
;
A
#
# COMPACT_ATOMS: atom_id res chain seq x y z
N MET A 1 19.09 -21.02 7.01
CA MET A 1 19.71 -19.70 7.17
C MET A 1 19.47 -18.82 5.95
N GLU A 2 19.53 -19.38 4.76
CA GLU A 2 19.25 -18.66 3.50
C GLU A 2 17.81 -18.12 3.39
N LEU A 3 16.81 -18.91 3.77
CA LEU A 3 15.40 -18.46 3.75
C LEU A 3 15.17 -17.24 4.65
N PHE A 4 15.77 -17.22 5.83
CA PHE A 4 15.62 -16.09 6.77
C PHE A 4 16.29 -14.82 6.25
N LYS A 5 17.45 -14.94 5.60
CA LYS A 5 18.10 -13.81 4.90
C LYS A 5 17.23 -13.29 3.77
N SER A 6 16.69 -14.17 2.91
CA SER A 6 15.80 -13.81 1.82
C SER A 6 14.57 -13.05 2.31
N LEU A 7 13.92 -13.50 3.39
CA LEU A 7 12.76 -12.83 3.97
C LEU A 7 13.07 -11.42 4.50
N ILE A 8 14.23 -11.24 5.14
CA ILE A 8 14.66 -9.92 5.63
C ILE A 8 14.94 -8.97 4.45
N VAL A 9 15.62 -9.46 3.41
CA VAL A 9 15.91 -8.68 2.21
C VAL A 9 14.62 -8.26 1.51
N ILE A 10 13.67 -9.18 1.33
CA ILE A 10 12.34 -8.88 0.74
C ILE A 10 11.62 -7.81 1.58
N LEU A 11 11.61 -7.94 2.90
CA LEU A 11 10.95 -7.00 3.78
C LEU A 11 11.59 -5.60 3.71
N LEU A 12 12.92 -5.49 3.83
CA LEU A 12 13.62 -4.22 3.75
C LEU A 12 13.50 -3.57 2.37
N SER A 13 13.65 -4.35 1.32
CA SER A 13 13.45 -3.88 -0.05
C SER A 13 12.04 -3.36 -0.30
N SER A 14 11.02 -4.05 0.21
CA SER A 14 9.62 -3.65 0.06
C SER A 14 9.27 -2.38 0.84
N VAL A 15 9.90 -2.15 1.99
CA VAL A 15 9.65 -0.95 2.82
C VAL A 15 10.34 0.28 2.23
N LEU A 16 11.62 0.17 1.85
CA LEU A 16 12.48 1.31 1.52
C LEU A 16 12.59 1.55 0.01
N VAL A 17 12.94 0.52 -0.76
CA VAL A 17 13.26 0.67 -2.19
C VAL A 17 12.01 0.59 -3.05
N ASN A 18 11.25 -0.49 -2.90
CA ASN A 18 10.04 -0.74 -3.66
C ASN A 18 8.79 -0.19 -2.96
N ASN A 19 8.89 1.00 -2.35
CA ASN A 19 7.73 1.63 -1.73
C ASN A 19 6.68 1.94 -2.80
N TYR A 20 5.51 1.28 -2.68
CA TYR A 20 4.46 1.37 -3.70
C TYR A 20 3.91 2.78 -3.87
N VAL A 21 3.91 3.61 -2.82
CA VAL A 21 3.42 5.00 -2.90
C VAL A 21 4.47 5.91 -3.55
N LEU A 22 5.71 5.84 -3.07
CA LEU A 22 6.74 6.82 -3.41
C LEU A 22 7.52 6.45 -4.67
N ALA A 23 7.78 5.15 -4.91
CA ALA A 23 8.52 4.70 -6.08
C ALA A 23 7.63 4.34 -7.27
N ARG A 24 6.46 3.74 -7.01
CA ARG A 24 5.54 3.27 -8.08
C ARG A 24 4.28 4.13 -8.24
N PHE A 25 4.07 5.13 -7.40
CA PHE A 25 2.90 6.02 -7.40
C PHE A 25 1.55 5.29 -7.27
N LEU A 26 1.54 4.11 -6.64
CA LEU A 26 0.34 3.34 -6.37
C LEU A 26 -0.24 3.71 -5.00
N GLY A 27 -1.55 3.86 -4.91
CA GLY A 27 -2.21 4.26 -3.65
C GLY A 27 -2.19 5.76 -3.37
N ILE A 28 -2.08 6.59 -4.40
CA ILE A 28 -2.08 8.06 -4.26
C ILE A 28 -3.45 8.58 -3.79
N CYS A 29 -4.56 7.93 -4.14
CA CYS A 29 -5.90 8.39 -3.77
C CYS A 29 -6.07 8.54 -2.25
N PRO A 30 -5.80 7.52 -1.41
CA PRO A 30 -5.82 7.69 0.03
C PRO A 30 -4.70 8.60 0.54
N PHE A 31 -3.54 8.57 -0.09
CA PHE A 31 -2.39 9.41 0.24
C PHE A 31 -2.72 10.91 0.18
N LEU A 32 -3.40 11.38 -0.86
CA LEU A 32 -3.83 12.78 -0.99
C LEU A 32 -5.07 13.10 -0.15
N GLY A 33 -6.01 12.15 -0.03
CA GLY A 33 -7.31 12.37 0.60
C GLY A 33 -7.25 12.42 2.12
N VAL A 34 -6.48 11.53 2.75
CA VAL A 34 -6.52 11.25 4.20
C VAL A 34 -5.34 11.83 4.97
N SER A 35 -4.33 12.36 4.30
CA SER A 35 -3.07 12.83 4.91
C SER A 35 -3.15 14.14 5.71
N LYS A 36 -4.33 14.77 5.82
CA LYS A 36 -4.50 16.04 6.55
C LYS A 36 -4.33 15.92 8.07
N LYS A 37 -4.74 14.79 8.66
CA LYS A 37 -4.66 14.54 10.10
C LYS A 37 -3.83 13.29 10.35
N PHE A 38 -2.88 13.38 11.27
CA PHE A 38 -1.97 12.29 11.62
C PHE A 38 -2.70 11.03 12.07
N ASP A 39 -3.73 11.15 12.92
CA ASP A 39 -4.51 10.01 13.40
C ASP A 39 -5.23 9.27 12.27
N GLN A 40 -5.77 10.03 11.30
CA GLN A 40 -6.45 9.46 10.14
C GLN A 40 -5.47 8.79 9.18
N ALA A 41 -4.29 9.39 8.97
CA ALA A 41 -3.23 8.83 8.15
C ALA A 41 -2.71 7.50 8.72
N THR A 42 -2.49 7.45 10.04
CA THR A 42 -2.04 6.24 10.73
C THR A 42 -3.10 5.13 10.69
N GLY A 43 -4.36 5.47 11.01
CA GLY A 43 -5.48 4.53 10.95
C GLY A 43 -5.68 3.95 9.55
N MET A 44 -5.57 4.80 8.51
CA MET A 44 -5.65 4.38 7.13
C MET A 44 -4.49 3.45 6.74
N GLY A 45 -3.26 3.78 7.14
CA GLY A 45 -2.08 2.95 6.85
C GLY A 45 -2.18 1.56 7.47
N ILE A 46 -2.64 1.46 8.71
CA ILE A 46 -2.85 0.16 9.40
C ILE A 46 -3.95 -0.64 8.67
N SER A 47 -5.05 0.00 8.32
CA SER A 47 -6.17 -0.66 7.62
C SER A 47 -5.75 -1.19 6.25
N VAL A 48 -5.00 -0.41 5.48
CA VAL A 48 -4.47 -0.82 4.18
C VAL A 48 -3.49 -1.99 4.33
N THR A 49 -2.62 -1.97 5.34
CA THR A 49 -1.70 -3.08 5.64
C THR A 49 -2.46 -4.37 5.93
N ALA A 50 -3.50 -4.31 6.76
CA ALA A 50 -4.33 -5.47 7.06
C ALA A 50 -5.04 -6.01 5.80
N VAL A 51 -5.57 -5.12 4.96
CA VAL A 51 -6.22 -5.50 3.69
C VAL A 51 -5.21 -6.10 2.71
N MET A 52 -3.98 -5.57 2.62
CA MET A 52 -2.93 -6.14 1.77
C MET A 52 -2.59 -7.58 2.17
N LEU A 53 -2.46 -7.85 3.46
CA LEU A 53 -2.20 -9.19 3.97
C LEU A 53 -3.35 -10.16 3.66
N LEU A 54 -4.59 -9.75 3.91
CA LEU A 54 -5.77 -10.57 3.62
C LEU A 54 -5.93 -10.81 2.12
N ALA A 55 -5.73 -9.77 1.29
CA ALA A 55 -5.80 -9.89 -0.16
C ALA A 55 -4.76 -10.89 -0.67
N THR A 56 -3.51 -10.81 -0.23
CA THR A 56 -2.46 -11.74 -0.63
C THR A 56 -2.76 -13.17 -0.16
N ALA A 57 -3.24 -13.35 1.06
CA ALA A 57 -3.59 -14.67 1.59
C ALA A 57 -4.68 -15.38 0.77
N VAL A 58 -5.56 -14.62 0.12
CA VAL A 58 -6.65 -15.18 -0.70
C VAL A 58 -6.27 -15.23 -2.18
N THR A 59 -5.61 -14.21 -2.71
CA THR A 59 -5.27 -14.16 -4.14
C THR A 59 -4.17 -15.14 -4.53
N TRP A 60 -3.21 -15.40 -3.65
CA TRP A 60 -2.13 -16.35 -3.93
C TRP A 60 -2.64 -17.79 -4.19
N PRO A 61 -3.47 -18.41 -3.33
CA PRO A 61 -4.03 -19.73 -3.62
C PRO A 61 -4.99 -19.72 -4.81
N ILE A 62 -5.75 -18.65 -5.05
CA ILE A 62 -6.62 -18.55 -6.22
C ILE A 62 -5.79 -18.59 -7.51
N GLN A 63 -4.66 -17.89 -7.56
CA GLN A 63 -3.76 -17.94 -8.71
C GLN A 63 -3.30 -19.37 -8.97
N HIS A 64 -2.66 -20.01 -7.99
CA HIS A 64 -2.01 -21.30 -8.16
C HIS A 64 -2.96 -22.50 -8.31
N LEU A 65 -4.15 -22.42 -7.67
CA LEU A 65 -5.14 -23.51 -7.72
C LEU A 65 -6.12 -23.39 -8.89
N LEU A 66 -6.46 -22.16 -9.27
CA LEU A 66 -7.51 -21.91 -10.26
C LEU A 66 -6.95 -21.41 -11.58
N LEU A 67 -6.23 -20.28 -11.60
CA LEU A 67 -5.81 -19.64 -12.83
C LEU A 67 -4.72 -20.43 -13.58
N ASP A 68 -3.74 -20.94 -12.87
CA ASP A 68 -2.63 -21.69 -13.48
C ASP A 68 -3.10 -23.02 -14.10
N LYS A 69 -4.14 -23.65 -13.51
CA LYS A 69 -4.72 -24.88 -14.03
C LYS A 69 -5.61 -24.69 -15.26
N VAL A 70 -6.28 -23.53 -15.35
CA VAL A 70 -7.23 -23.23 -16.43
C VAL A 70 -6.55 -22.48 -17.58
N GLY A 71 -5.32 -21.99 -17.39
CA GLY A 71 -4.56 -21.26 -18.41
C GLY A 71 -5.10 -19.86 -18.73
N LEU A 72 -5.89 -19.27 -17.81
CA LEU A 72 -6.54 -17.96 -17.95
C LEU A 72 -5.69 -16.81 -17.40
N GLY A 73 -4.37 -16.82 -17.58
CA GLY A 73 -3.46 -15.79 -17.07
C GLY A 73 -3.81 -14.36 -17.49
N TYR A 74 -4.42 -14.17 -18.67
CA TYR A 74 -4.85 -12.83 -19.12
C TYR A 74 -6.02 -12.26 -18.32
N MET A 75 -6.81 -13.08 -17.61
CA MET A 75 -7.91 -12.66 -16.76
C MET A 75 -7.51 -12.41 -15.29
N GLN A 76 -6.25 -12.62 -14.96
CA GLN A 76 -5.70 -12.48 -13.60
C GLN A 76 -6.11 -11.17 -12.94
N THR A 77 -5.90 -10.05 -13.61
CA THR A 77 -6.20 -8.71 -13.07
C THR A 77 -7.69 -8.53 -12.75
N ILE A 78 -8.57 -9.01 -13.63
CA ILE A 78 -10.03 -8.88 -13.46
C ILE A 78 -10.49 -9.71 -12.25
N ILE A 79 -10.01 -10.93 -12.14
CA ILE A 79 -10.34 -11.84 -11.04
C ILE A 79 -9.82 -11.27 -9.72
N PHE A 80 -8.60 -10.71 -9.69
CA PHE A 80 -8.04 -10.10 -8.49
C PHE A 80 -8.82 -8.88 -8.03
N ILE A 81 -9.20 -7.99 -8.94
CA ILE A 81 -10.05 -6.83 -8.61
C ILE A 81 -11.37 -7.28 -7.99
N LEU A 82 -12.01 -8.28 -8.58
CA LEU A 82 -13.30 -8.79 -8.09
C LEU A 82 -13.16 -9.43 -6.71
N VAL A 83 -12.13 -10.25 -6.51
CA VAL A 83 -11.87 -10.92 -5.22
C VAL A 83 -11.52 -9.90 -4.14
N ILE A 84 -10.64 -8.94 -4.42
CA ILE A 84 -10.25 -7.89 -3.47
C ILE A 84 -11.46 -7.04 -3.10
N ALA A 85 -12.28 -6.64 -4.08
CA ALA A 85 -13.50 -5.87 -3.82
C ALA A 85 -14.47 -6.63 -2.91
N ALA A 86 -14.71 -7.91 -3.18
CA ALA A 86 -15.58 -8.76 -2.36
C ALA A 86 -15.05 -8.92 -0.93
N LEU A 87 -13.72 -9.13 -0.77
CA LEU A 87 -13.07 -9.24 0.54
C LEU A 87 -13.21 -7.96 1.35
N VAL A 88 -12.94 -6.81 0.74
CA VAL A 88 -13.02 -5.52 1.45
C VAL A 88 -14.45 -5.18 1.81
N GLN A 89 -15.43 -5.47 0.95
CA GLN A 89 -16.85 -5.29 1.30
C GLN A 89 -17.30 -6.21 2.46
N MET A 90 -16.82 -7.44 2.47
CA MET A 90 -17.08 -8.36 3.59
C MET A 90 -16.44 -7.82 4.88
N LEU A 91 -15.22 -7.33 4.82
CA LEU A 91 -14.52 -6.70 5.95
C LEU A 91 -15.28 -5.47 6.45
N GLU A 92 -15.81 -4.64 5.55
CA GLU A 92 -16.63 -3.47 5.87
C GLU A 92 -17.89 -3.86 6.66
N LEU A 93 -18.59 -4.87 6.22
CA LEU A 93 -19.79 -5.39 6.92
C LEU A 93 -19.44 -5.90 8.32
N ILE A 94 -18.30 -6.59 8.46
CA ILE A 94 -17.80 -7.07 9.74
C ILE A 94 -17.45 -5.89 10.67
N LEU A 95 -16.68 -4.91 10.19
CA LEU A 95 -16.34 -3.73 10.96
C LEU A 95 -17.57 -2.94 11.41
N LYS A 96 -18.54 -2.76 10.52
CA LYS A 96 -19.80 -2.07 10.83
C LYS A 96 -20.56 -2.75 11.96
N ARG A 97 -20.51 -4.08 12.02
CA ARG A 97 -21.24 -4.87 13.03
C ARG A 97 -20.50 -4.94 14.37
N PHE A 98 -19.18 -5.13 14.35
CA PHE A 98 -18.38 -5.40 15.55
C PHE A 98 -17.73 -4.17 16.16
N ILE A 99 -17.31 -3.20 15.34
CA ILE A 99 -16.58 -2.00 15.81
C ILE A 99 -17.16 -0.73 15.15
N PRO A 100 -18.38 -0.29 15.56
CA PRO A 100 -19.04 0.86 14.94
C PRO A 100 -18.27 2.18 15.14
N ALA A 101 -17.47 2.31 16.20
CA ALA A 101 -16.63 3.49 16.44
C ALA A 101 -15.54 3.65 15.36
N LEU A 102 -14.88 2.53 14.98
CA LEU A 102 -13.87 2.51 13.91
C LEU A 102 -14.51 2.72 12.54
N HIS A 103 -15.68 2.11 12.31
CA HIS A 103 -16.44 2.32 11.08
C HIS A 103 -16.86 3.79 10.90
N LYS A 104 -17.23 4.50 11.97
CA LYS A 104 -17.61 5.91 11.90
C LYS A 104 -16.42 6.82 11.58
N SER A 105 -15.22 6.50 12.05
CA SER A 105 -13.99 7.26 11.76
C SER A 105 -13.42 6.95 10.36
N LEU A 106 -13.53 5.71 9.89
CA LEU A 106 -13.03 5.23 8.60
C LEU A 106 -14.09 5.19 7.50
N GLY A 107 -15.38 5.32 7.83
CA GLY A 107 -16.50 5.04 6.92
C GLY A 107 -16.52 5.85 5.63
N VAL A 108 -16.03 7.09 5.64
CA VAL A 108 -15.88 7.92 4.43
C VAL A 108 -14.70 7.45 3.55
N TYR A 109 -13.72 6.76 4.16
CA TYR A 109 -12.49 6.34 3.49
C TYR A 109 -12.49 4.86 3.05
N LEU A 110 -13.49 4.10 3.45
CA LEU A 110 -13.65 2.68 3.07
C LEU A 110 -13.67 2.45 1.55
N PRO A 111 -14.38 3.26 0.74
CA PRO A 111 -14.29 3.14 -0.71
C PRO A 111 -12.88 3.36 -1.26
N LEU A 112 -12.07 4.21 -0.62
CA LEU A 112 -10.68 4.44 -0.99
C LEU A 112 -9.75 3.25 -0.67
N ILE A 113 -10.13 2.41 0.30
CA ILE A 113 -9.42 1.16 0.60
C ILE A 113 -9.79 0.09 -0.43
N THR A 114 -11.08 -0.02 -0.79
CA THR A 114 -11.59 -1.02 -1.74
C THR A 114 -10.97 -0.86 -3.12
N THR A 115 -10.84 0.38 -3.59
CA THR A 115 -10.28 0.72 -4.90
C THR A 115 -8.79 1.07 -4.85
N ASN A 116 -8.09 0.66 -3.79
CA ASN A 116 -6.68 1.01 -3.61
C ASN A 116 -5.80 0.22 -4.58
N CYS A 117 -5.21 0.93 -5.54
CA CYS A 117 -4.32 0.34 -6.54
C CYS A 117 -3.03 -0.25 -5.95
N ALA A 118 -2.61 0.16 -4.74
CA ALA A 118 -1.46 -0.45 -4.07
C ALA A 118 -1.76 -1.89 -3.64
N VAL A 119 -2.97 -2.20 -3.16
CA VAL A 119 -3.38 -3.56 -2.78
C VAL A 119 -3.35 -4.50 -4.00
N LEU A 120 -3.92 -4.03 -5.12
CA LEU A 120 -3.88 -4.79 -6.37
C LEU A 120 -2.44 -4.95 -6.90
N GLY A 121 -1.65 -3.89 -6.82
CA GLY A 121 -0.25 -3.90 -7.27
C GLY A 121 0.60 -4.92 -6.51
N VAL A 122 0.45 -5.01 -5.18
CA VAL A 122 1.13 -6.01 -4.34
C VAL A 122 0.72 -7.43 -4.73
N ALA A 123 -0.58 -7.68 -4.92
CA ALA A 123 -1.07 -8.99 -5.29
C ALA A 123 -0.52 -9.47 -6.65
N ILE A 124 -0.50 -8.57 -7.65
CA ILE A 124 0.04 -8.89 -8.98
C ILE A 124 1.55 -9.09 -8.93
N ASN A 125 2.30 -8.21 -8.26
CA ASN A 125 3.76 -8.31 -8.21
C ASN A 125 4.24 -9.56 -7.50
N ASN A 126 3.63 -9.96 -6.39
CA ASN A 126 4.00 -11.17 -5.68
C ASN A 126 3.94 -12.42 -6.58
N ILE A 127 3.02 -12.44 -7.53
CA ILE A 127 2.89 -13.53 -8.50
C ILE A 127 3.88 -13.38 -9.64
N THR A 128 4.06 -12.16 -10.15
CA THR A 128 5.01 -11.87 -11.23
C THR A 128 6.46 -12.16 -10.80
N ASP A 129 6.80 -11.85 -9.55
CA ASP A 129 8.11 -12.11 -8.96
C ASP A 129 8.30 -13.59 -8.57
N GLY A 130 7.24 -14.42 -8.71
CA GLY A 130 7.30 -15.87 -8.45
C GLY A 130 7.47 -16.22 -6.97
N TYR A 131 7.05 -15.36 -6.06
CA TYR A 131 7.20 -15.57 -4.62
C TYR A 131 6.32 -16.74 -4.13
N GLY A 132 6.91 -17.56 -3.25
CA GLY A 132 6.17 -18.55 -2.49
C GLY A 132 5.16 -17.89 -1.54
N PHE A 133 4.23 -18.66 -0.99
CA PHE A 133 3.18 -18.13 -0.09
C PHE A 133 3.75 -17.31 1.08
N LEU A 134 4.79 -17.84 1.73
CA LEU A 134 5.42 -17.18 2.89
C LEU A 134 6.12 -15.88 2.47
N GLU A 135 6.84 -15.90 1.35
CA GLU A 135 7.53 -14.73 0.81
C GLU A 135 6.54 -13.65 0.38
N SER A 136 5.42 -14.04 -0.24
CA SER A 136 4.33 -13.14 -0.61
C SER A 136 3.70 -12.45 0.60
N MET A 137 3.53 -13.19 1.71
CA MET A 137 3.00 -12.62 2.96
C MET A 137 3.98 -11.61 3.58
N VAL A 138 5.27 -11.93 3.60
CA VAL A 138 6.31 -11.01 4.11
C VAL A 138 6.45 -9.78 3.20
N SER A 139 6.42 -9.96 1.89
CA SER A 139 6.41 -8.86 0.91
C SER A 139 5.21 -7.93 1.13
N SER A 140 4.02 -8.47 1.29
CA SER A 140 2.79 -7.69 1.53
C SER A 140 2.84 -6.94 2.86
N LEU A 141 3.41 -7.54 3.90
CA LEU A 141 3.64 -6.87 5.18
C LEU A 141 4.65 -5.72 5.02
N GLY A 142 5.75 -5.95 4.31
CA GLY A 142 6.73 -4.92 4.00
C GLY A 142 6.13 -3.76 3.21
N CYS A 143 5.36 -4.05 2.16
CA CYS A 143 4.67 -3.04 1.35
C CYS A 143 3.65 -2.23 2.17
N GLY A 144 2.91 -2.89 3.07
CA GLY A 144 1.97 -2.24 3.99
C GLY A 144 2.67 -1.31 4.98
N LEU A 145 3.79 -1.75 5.57
CA LEU A 145 4.62 -0.91 6.45
C LEU A 145 5.24 0.26 5.67
N GLY A 146 5.69 0.04 4.44
CA GLY A 146 6.16 1.10 3.54
C GLY A 146 5.08 2.12 3.22
N PHE A 147 3.84 1.67 3.00
CA PHE A 147 2.68 2.53 2.82
C PHE A 147 2.41 3.36 4.07
N LEU A 148 2.39 2.74 5.25
CA LEU A 148 2.22 3.42 6.54
C LEU A 148 3.30 4.49 6.77
N LEU A 149 4.56 4.14 6.54
CA LEU A 149 5.69 5.06 6.65
C LEU A 149 5.52 6.28 5.74
N ALA A 150 5.18 6.05 4.47
CA ALA A 150 4.94 7.12 3.50
C ALA A 150 3.80 8.04 3.94
N MET A 151 2.70 7.47 4.46
CA MET A 151 1.56 8.23 4.96
C MET A 151 1.91 9.11 6.16
N ILE A 152 2.69 8.58 7.11
CA ILE A 152 3.13 9.32 8.31
C ILE A 152 4.05 10.47 7.93
N LEU A 153 5.08 10.21 7.10
CA LEU A 153 6.00 11.23 6.64
C LEU A 153 5.29 12.36 5.89
N PHE A 154 4.38 11.98 5.00
CA PHE A 154 3.64 12.96 4.21
C PHE A 154 2.64 13.77 5.05
N SER A 155 1.98 13.14 6.03
CA SER A 155 1.10 13.84 6.96
C SER A 155 1.85 14.90 7.78
N GLY A 156 3.06 14.56 8.28
CA GLY A 156 3.91 15.49 9.00
C GLY A 156 4.36 16.67 8.13
N MET A 157 4.77 16.38 6.87
CA MET A 157 5.16 17.43 5.92
C MET A 157 3.99 18.35 5.56
N ARG A 158 2.80 17.79 5.35
CA ARG A 158 1.59 18.56 5.02
C ARG A 158 1.17 19.51 6.12
N GLN A 159 1.25 19.10 7.40
CA GLN A 159 0.98 19.98 8.55
C GLN A 159 1.92 21.20 8.54
N ARG A 160 3.20 21.01 8.28
CA ARG A 160 4.18 22.10 8.16
C ARG A 160 3.90 23.03 6.97
N ILE A 161 3.47 22.48 5.86
CA ILE A 161 3.10 23.25 4.67
C ILE A 161 1.87 24.12 4.94
N ASP A 162 0.85 23.59 5.63
CA ASP A 162 -0.38 24.31 5.94
C ASP A 162 -0.14 25.50 6.91
N GLU A 163 0.90 25.44 7.75
CA GLU A 163 1.34 26.54 8.63
C GLU A 163 2.11 27.65 7.90
N THR A 164 2.57 27.41 6.67
CA THR A 164 3.41 28.34 5.91
C THR A 164 2.58 29.27 5.03
N ASN A 165 2.99 30.55 4.91
CA ASN A 165 2.35 31.51 4.02
C ASN A 165 2.67 31.23 2.54
N ILE A 166 1.84 30.39 1.92
CA ILE A 166 1.99 30.02 0.51
C ILE A 166 1.12 30.94 -0.35
N PRO A 167 1.62 31.41 -1.51
CA PRO A 167 0.85 32.17 -2.49
C PRO A 167 -0.44 31.45 -2.88
N ARG A 168 -1.53 32.20 -3.07
CA ARG A 168 -2.88 31.64 -3.35
C ARG A 168 -2.91 30.65 -4.52
N HIS A 169 -2.07 30.86 -5.54
CA HIS A 169 -2.02 30.01 -6.75
C HIS A 169 -1.46 28.60 -6.49
N PHE A 170 -0.62 28.43 -5.46
CA PHE A 170 -0.01 27.15 -5.09
C PHE A 170 -0.72 26.45 -3.93
N ARG A 171 -1.69 27.11 -3.29
CA ARG A 171 -2.44 26.52 -2.17
C ARG A 171 -3.25 25.29 -2.61
N GLY A 172 -3.23 24.24 -1.81
CA GLY A 172 -4.05 23.04 -1.98
C GLY A 172 -3.31 21.90 -2.68
N LEU A 173 -3.90 21.35 -3.74
CA LEU A 173 -3.39 20.14 -4.40
C LEU A 173 -2.00 20.34 -5.02
N ALA A 174 -1.74 21.53 -5.58
CA ALA A 174 -0.47 21.82 -6.27
C ALA A 174 0.75 21.69 -5.33
N VAL A 175 0.73 22.35 -4.18
CA VAL A 175 1.83 22.24 -3.21
C VAL A 175 1.96 20.85 -2.62
N THR A 176 0.84 20.15 -2.46
CA THR A 176 0.80 18.76 -1.97
C THR A 176 1.53 17.82 -2.93
N LEU A 177 1.31 17.97 -4.24
CA LEU A 177 1.98 17.17 -5.26
C LEU A 177 3.48 17.51 -5.38
N ILE A 178 3.84 18.77 -5.27
CA ILE A 178 5.25 19.20 -5.24
C ILE A 178 5.97 18.58 -4.04
N ALA A 179 5.34 18.62 -2.86
CA ALA A 179 5.88 18.00 -1.66
C ALA A 179 6.04 16.47 -1.80
N ALA A 180 5.05 15.80 -2.40
CA ALA A 180 5.13 14.37 -2.69
C ALA A 180 6.29 14.04 -3.64
N SER A 181 6.53 14.89 -4.64
CA SER A 181 7.64 14.71 -5.59
C SER A 181 9.01 14.83 -4.91
N PHE A 182 9.19 15.77 -3.98
CA PHE A 182 10.44 15.89 -3.22
C PHE A 182 10.68 14.67 -2.32
N ILE A 183 9.65 14.16 -1.64
CA ILE A 183 9.78 12.95 -0.82
C ILE A 183 10.13 11.75 -1.70
N SER A 184 9.46 11.61 -2.85
CA SER A 184 9.74 10.53 -3.80
C SER A 184 11.19 10.56 -4.31
N LEU A 185 11.70 11.73 -4.67
CA LEU A 185 13.11 11.90 -5.09
C LEU A 185 14.09 11.51 -3.96
N ALA A 186 13.79 11.91 -2.72
CA ALA A 186 14.60 11.51 -1.57
C ALA A 186 14.61 9.99 -1.36
N PHE A 187 13.47 9.33 -1.55
CA PHE A 187 13.38 7.86 -1.43
C PHE A 187 14.07 7.11 -2.57
N MET A 188 14.14 7.68 -3.77
CA MET A 188 14.93 7.10 -4.86
C MET A 188 16.43 6.99 -4.54
N GLY A 189 16.94 7.87 -3.67
CA GLY A 189 18.32 7.79 -3.17
C GLY A 189 18.62 6.53 -2.36
N PHE A 190 17.59 5.93 -1.70
CA PHE A 190 17.77 4.70 -0.96
C PHE A 190 17.91 3.44 -1.84
N ALA A 191 17.46 3.49 -3.10
CA ALA A 191 17.55 2.35 -4.01
C ALA A 191 19.01 1.89 -4.21
N GLY A 192 19.95 2.85 -4.39
CA GLY A 192 21.35 2.52 -4.55
C GLY A 192 22.04 1.97 -3.29
N ILE A 193 21.51 2.28 -2.10
CA ILE A 193 22.09 1.82 -0.83
C ILE A 193 21.81 0.33 -0.61
N VAL A 194 20.58 -0.10 -0.91
CA VAL A 194 20.19 -1.52 -0.75
C VAL A 194 20.92 -2.40 -1.74
N ASP A 195 21.06 -1.97 -3.00
CA ASP A 195 21.82 -2.70 -4.00
C ASP A 195 23.30 -2.82 -3.62
N ALA A 196 23.90 -1.77 -3.05
CA ALA A 196 25.30 -1.79 -2.58
C ALA A 196 25.51 -2.62 -1.31
N LEU A 197 24.48 -2.79 -0.46
CA LEU A 197 24.60 -3.55 0.78
C LEU A 197 24.44 -5.06 0.58
N PHE A 198 23.75 -5.47 -0.48
CA PHE A 198 23.39 -6.87 -0.75
C PHE A 198 24.03 -7.43 -2.05
N ALA A 199 24.78 -6.62 -2.83
CA ALA A 199 25.65 -7.08 -3.88
C ALA A 199 26.95 -7.67 -3.31
#